data_afc518143502bd61a7b8011e1c52226f
#
_entry.id   afc518143502bd61a7b8011e1c52226f
#
_cell.length_a   1.000
_cell.length_b   1.000
_cell.length_c   1.000
_cell.angle_alpha   90.00
_cell.angle_beta   90.00
_cell.angle_gamma   90.00
#
_symmetry.space_group_name_H-M   'P 1'
#
loop_
_entity.id
_entity.type
_entity.pdbx_description
1 polymer ?
#
loop_
_entity_poly.entity_id
_entity_poly.type
_entity_poly.pdbx_seq_one_letter_code
_entity_poly.pdbx_strand_id
1 'polypeptide(L)'
;MGHSKNNELARLRQERGKSKATNGRKEKGRQRQVRFLIVCEGTKTEPYYFEALVQGSMSDVREVNVEGVGMGTVALIKETKAIKHDLEKKNNMQFDRVWVVFDKDGFQDFNQAITMAKDLGYGSAWSNEAFELWYCLHFAYLNTAIKRSAYITMIENALKNKPGNNNFTYTKGDPDIYRLLQKYGDENMAKKHAEKLRKSFNNTNYAAHNPCTMVDKLVDELQHPERFLRTTP
;
A
#
# COMPACT_ATOMS: atom_id res chain seq x y z
N MET A 1 47.92 -26.11 -56.18
CA MET A 1 47.11 -24.93 -55.86
C MET A 1 45.93 -25.28 -54.91
N GLY A 2 46.14 -26.02 -53.82
CA GLY A 2 45.06 -26.49 -52.94
C GLY A 2 45.18 -26.02 -51.46
N HIS A 3 46.30 -25.48 -51.04
CA HIS A 3 46.55 -25.16 -49.61
C HIS A 3 46.03 -23.77 -49.14
N SER A 4 45.79 -22.84 -50.07
CA SER A 4 45.36 -21.47 -49.72
C SER A 4 43.88 -21.39 -49.29
N LYS A 5 42.99 -22.11 -49.96
CA LYS A 5 41.53 -22.07 -49.68
C LYS A 5 41.11 -22.67 -48.33
N ASN A 6 41.83 -23.67 -47.83
CA ASN A 6 41.53 -24.29 -46.54
C ASN A 6 41.89 -23.41 -45.35
N ASN A 7 42.95 -22.60 -45.47
CA ASN A 7 43.34 -21.68 -44.43
C ASN A 7 42.38 -20.48 -44.30
N GLU A 8 41.82 -20.05 -45.42
CA GLU A 8 40.85 -18.93 -45.44
C GLU A 8 39.50 -19.33 -44.84
N LEU A 9 39.03 -20.56 -45.12
CA LEU A 9 37.83 -21.14 -44.53
C LEU A 9 37.99 -21.40 -43.03
N ALA A 10 39.17 -21.74 -42.58
CA ALA A 10 39.46 -21.93 -41.16
C ALA A 10 39.43 -20.58 -40.41
N ARG A 11 39.99 -19.52 -40.99
CA ARG A 11 39.92 -18.14 -40.45
C ARG A 11 38.47 -17.64 -40.34
N LEU A 12 37.68 -17.81 -41.40
CA LEU A 12 36.25 -17.39 -41.42
C LEU A 12 35.41 -18.14 -40.38
N ARG A 13 35.71 -19.43 -40.11
CA ARG A 13 35.07 -20.19 -39.04
C ARG A 13 35.48 -19.72 -37.67
N GLN A 14 36.75 -19.32 -37.48
CA GLN A 14 37.24 -18.76 -36.22
C GLN A 14 36.66 -17.37 -35.89
N GLU A 15 36.52 -16.53 -36.95
CA GLU A 15 35.86 -15.19 -36.80
C GLU A 15 34.37 -15.29 -36.53
N ARG A 16 33.65 -16.25 -37.19
CA ARG A 16 32.26 -16.54 -36.86
C ARG A 16 32.05 -17.11 -35.43
N GLY A 17 33.03 -17.85 -34.94
CA GLY A 17 33.05 -18.36 -33.57
C GLY A 17 33.22 -17.24 -32.54
N LYS A 18 34.06 -16.25 -32.84
CA LYS A 18 34.30 -15.08 -31.95
C LYS A 18 33.12 -14.08 -31.95
N SER A 19 32.42 -13.88 -33.08
CA SER A 19 31.23 -13.04 -33.13
C SER A 19 30.00 -13.63 -32.41
N LYS A 20 29.92 -14.94 -32.23
CA LYS A 20 28.87 -15.60 -31.44
C LYS A 20 29.08 -15.53 -29.93
N ALA A 21 30.33 -15.29 -29.47
CA ALA A 21 30.66 -15.25 -28.05
C ALA A 21 30.37 -13.89 -27.39
N THR A 22 30.05 -12.83 -28.15
CA THR A 22 29.81 -11.46 -27.62
C THR A 22 28.34 -11.07 -27.58
N ASN A 23 27.41 -11.87 -28.08
CA ASN A 23 25.98 -11.67 -27.91
C ASN A 23 25.43 -12.57 -26.78
N GLY A 24 26.08 -12.57 -25.65
CA GLY A 24 25.46 -12.92 -24.39
C GLY A 24 24.34 -11.92 -24.13
N ARG A 25 23.11 -12.31 -24.54
CA ARG A 25 21.88 -11.64 -24.13
C ARG A 25 21.98 -11.56 -22.60
N LYS A 26 22.33 -10.39 -22.05
CA LYS A 26 22.16 -10.13 -20.64
C LYS A 26 20.68 -10.39 -20.37
N GLU A 27 20.34 -11.57 -19.88
CA GLU A 27 19.07 -11.77 -19.22
C GLU A 27 19.04 -10.69 -18.14
N LYS A 28 18.30 -9.60 -18.41
CA LYS A 28 17.85 -8.72 -17.34
C LYS A 28 17.04 -9.62 -16.44
N GLY A 29 17.68 -10.12 -15.39
CA GLY A 29 17.00 -10.90 -14.38
C GLY A 29 15.76 -10.13 -14.01
N ARG A 30 14.60 -10.81 -14.05
CA ARG A 30 13.31 -10.21 -13.74
C ARG A 30 13.46 -9.59 -12.36
N GLN A 31 13.40 -8.27 -12.28
CA GLN A 31 13.60 -7.56 -11.02
C GLN A 31 12.57 -8.11 -10.04
N ARG A 32 13.04 -8.61 -8.89
CA ARG A 32 12.16 -9.19 -7.89
C ARG A 32 11.21 -8.13 -7.38
N GLN A 33 9.92 -8.41 -7.43
CA GLN A 33 8.88 -7.54 -6.91
C GLN A 33 8.50 -7.94 -5.50
N VAL A 34 8.18 -6.97 -4.66
CA VAL A 34 7.52 -7.19 -3.36
C VAL A 34 6.02 -7.26 -3.59
N ARG A 35 5.42 -8.37 -3.21
CA ARG A 35 3.99 -8.62 -3.39
C ARG A 35 3.23 -8.28 -2.13
N PHE A 36 2.32 -7.32 -2.27
CA PHE A 36 1.43 -6.89 -1.21
C PHE A 36 0.02 -7.44 -1.42
N LEU A 37 -0.60 -7.90 -0.34
CA LEU A 37 -2.03 -8.11 -0.23
C LEU A 37 -2.57 -7.11 0.78
N ILE A 38 -3.54 -6.28 0.39
CA ILE A 38 -4.23 -5.32 1.24
C ILE A 38 -5.70 -5.72 1.26
N VAL A 39 -6.22 -6.05 2.42
CA VAL A 39 -7.64 -6.41 2.60
C VAL A 39 -8.29 -5.36 3.47
N CYS A 40 -9.31 -4.70 2.91
CA CYS A 40 -10.00 -3.57 3.52
C CYS A 40 -11.37 -3.99 4.04
N GLU A 41 -11.77 -3.43 5.19
CA GLU A 41 -13.12 -3.56 5.71
C GLU A 41 -14.15 -2.98 4.74
N GLY A 42 -13.92 -1.74 4.29
CA GLY A 42 -14.78 -1.09 3.32
C GLY A 42 -14.58 -1.62 1.91
N THR A 43 -15.64 -1.50 1.09
CA THR A 43 -15.61 -1.94 -0.31
C THR A 43 -15.28 -0.81 -1.28
N LYS A 44 -15.13 0.42 -0.82
CA LYS A 44 -14.90 1.61 -1.67
C LYS A 44 -13.83 2.56 -1.14
N THR A 45 -14.02 3.16 0.04
CA THR A 45 -13.18 4.27 0.53
C THR A 45 -11.70 3.88 0.58
N GLU A 46 -11.39 2.84 1.32
CA GLU A 46 -10.03 2.36 1.51
C GLU A 46 -9.45 1.74 0.24
N PRO A 47 -10.18 0.83 -0.47
CA PRO A 47 -9.68 0.27 -1.72
C PRO A 47 -9.35 1.34 -2.76
N TYR A 48 -10.26 2.28 -3.04
CA TYR A 48 -10.02 3.35 -4.02
C TYR A 48 -8.81 4.22 -3.67
N TYR A 49 -8.62 4.52 -2.38
CA TYR A 49 -7.45 5.25 -1.93
C TYR A 49 -6.16 4.51 -2.23
N PHE A 50 -6.05 3.22 -1.85
CA PHE A 50 -4.83 2.44 -2.05
C PHE A 50 -4.58 2.09 -3.52
N GLU A 51 -5.62 1.80 -4.29
CA GLU A 51 -5.50 1.61 -5.73
C GLU A 51 -4.96 2.86 -6.42
N ALA A 52 -5.50 4.05 -6.09
CA ALA A 52 -5.03 5.31 -6.64
C ALA A 52 -3.58 5.64 -6.21
N LEU A 53 -3.20 5.35 -4.96
CA LEU A 53 -1.83 5.49 -4.46
C LEU A 53 -0.87 4.57 -5.24
N VAL A 54 -1.26 3.33 -5.47
CA VAL A 54 -0.45 2.35 -6.21
C VAL A 54 -0.28 2.78 -7.67
N GLN A 55 -1.35 3.24 -8.31
CA GLN A 55 -1.32 3.74 -9.69
C GLN A 55 -0.53 5.03 -9.84
N GLY A 56 -0.65 5.94 -8.89
CA GLY A 56 0.04 7.24 -8.89
C GLY A 56 1.54 7.17 -8.62
N SER A 57 2.01 6.05 -8.10
CA SER A 57 3.42 5.82 -7.77
C SER A 57 3.99 4.73 -8.66
N MET A 58 4.69 5.12 -9.72
CA MET A 58 5.38 4.18 -10.61
C MET A 58 6.52 3.49 -9.86
N SER A 59 6.33 2.22 -9.52
CA SER A 59 7.36 1.37 -8.93
C SER A 59 7.31 0.00 -9.58
N ASP A 60 8.37 -0.35 -10.30
CA ASP A 60 8.54 -1.68 -10.89
C ASP A 60 8.84 -2.77 -9.84
N VAL A 61 9.02 -2.35 -8.57
CA VAL A 61 9.48 -3.22 -7.47
C VAL A 61 8.30 -3.81 -6.70
N ARG A 62 7.05 -3.38 -6.95
CA ARG A 62 5.89 -3.88 -6.21
C ARG A 62 4.79 -4.41 -7.12
N GLU A 63 4.11 -5.43 -6.62
CA GLU A 63 2.84 -5.95 -7.11
C GLU A 63 1.84 -5.87 -5.96
N VAL A 64 0.68 -5.24 -6.15
CA VAL A 64 -0.28 -4.99 -5.08
C VAL A 64 -1.67 -5.48 -5.47
N ASN A 65 -2.25 -6.33 -4.62
CA ASN A 65 -3.64 -6.73 -4.68
C ASN A 65 -4.41 -6.02 -3.57
N VAL A 66 -5.52 -5.37 -3.91
CA VAL A 66 -6.41 -4.68 -2.97
C VAL A 66 -7.78 -5.31 -3.03
N GLU A 67 -8.30 -5.73 -1.89
CA GLU A 67 -9.59 -6.40 -1.74
C GLU A 67 -10.46 -5.66 -0.72
N GLY A 68 -11.70 -5.37 -1.07
CA GLY A 68 -12.69 -4.78 -0.16
C GLY A 68 -13.79 -5.79 0.14
N VAL A 69 -13.92 -6.22 1.40
CA VAL A 69 -14.75 -7.39 1.75
C VAL A 69 -16.06 -7.06 2.46
N GLY A 70 -16.23 -5.87 3.00
CA GLY A 70 -17.45 -5.49 3.73
C GLY A 70 -17.62 -6.21 5.07
N MET A 71 -16.53 -6.66 5.69
CA MET A 71 -16.50 -7.38 6.97
C MET A 71 -15.63 -6.62 7.97
N GLY A 72 -16.11 -6.48 9.22
CA GLY A 72 -15.36 -5.80 10.26
C GLY A 72 -14.42 -6.71 11.04
N THR A 73 -13.41 -6.09 11.61
CA THR A 73 -12.48 -6.52 12.66
C THR A 73 -12.02 -7.99 12.63
N VAL A 74 -12.37 -8.85 13.60
CA VAL A 74 -11.90 -10.25 13.67
C VAL A 74 -12.36 -11.08 12.46
N ALA A 75 -13.56 -10.82 11.93
CA ALA A 75 -14.04 -11.51 10.72
C ALA A 75 -13.17 -11.16 9.50
N LEU A 76 -12.77 -9.89 9.37
CA LEU A 76 -11.83 -9.42 8.33
C LEU A 76 -10.50 -10.18 8.38
N ILE A 77 -9.92 -10.37 9.57
CA ILE A 77 -8.65 -11.08 9.72
C ILE A 77 -8.77 -12.55 9.27
N LYS A 78 -9.87 -13.21 9.63
CA LYS A 78 -10.13 -14.59 9.20
C LYS A 78 -10.30 -14.69 7.68
N GLU A 79 -11.07 -13.78 7.10
CA GLU A 79 -11.29 -13.71 5.65
C GLU A 79 -9.99 -13.41 4.90
N THR A 80 -9.15 -12.51 5.41
CA THR A 80 -7.83 -12.22 4.84
C THR A 80 -6.98 -13.48 4.70
N LYS A 81 -7.03 -14.39 5.67
CA LYS A 81 -6.31 -15.66 5.62
C LYS A 81 -6.81 -16.55 4.49
N ALA A 82 -8.12 -16.60 4.25
CA ALA A 82 -8.73 -17.36 3.17
C ALA A 82 -8.38 -16.75 1.81
N ILE A 83 -8.57 -15.44 1.64
CA ILE A 83 -8.23 -14.70 0.41
C ILE A 83 -6.76 -14.91 0.06
N LYS A 84 -5.86 -14.73 1.05
CA LYS A 84 -4.42 -14.96 0.87
C LYS A 84 -4.14 -16.35 0.30
N HIS A 85 -4.69 -17.39 0.94
CA HIS A 85 -4.50 -18.79 0.54
C HIS A 85 -4.96 -19.04 -0.90
N ASP A 86 -6.16 -18.55 -1.24
CA ASP A 86 -6.76 -18.78 -2.55
C ASP A 86 -6.01 -18.05 -3.66
N LEU A 87 -5.59 -16.81 -3.44
CA LEU A 87 -4.81 -16.04 -4.40
C LEU A 87 -3.41 -16.63 -4.59
N GLU A 88 -2.73 -17.05 -3.53
CA GLU A 88 -1.42 -17.69 -3.60
C GLU A 88 -1.50 -19.02 -4.39
N LYS A 89 -2.53 -19.82 -4.14
CA LYS A 89 -2.76 -21.07 -4.85
C LYS A 89 -3.12 -20.84 -6.33
N LYS A 90 -4.05 -19.91 -6.59
CA LYS A 90 -4.50 -19.60 -7.96
C LYS A 90 -3.37 -19.08 -8.85
N ASN A 91 -2.51 -18.23 -8.31
CA ASN A 91 -1.48 -17.54 -9.06
C ASN A 91 -0.09 -18.21 -8.92
N ASN A 92 0.01 -19.33 -8.18
CA ASN A 92 1.27 -20.01 -7.85
C ASN A 92 2.35 -19.04 -7.38
N MET A 93 1.99 -18.20 -6.41
CA MET A 93 2.85 -17.14 -5.84
C MET A 93 2.67 -17.04 -4.35
N GLN A 94 3.53 -16.27 -3.67
CA GLN A 94 3.38 -15.92 -2.26
C GLN A 94 3.38 -14.40 -2.10
N PHE A 95 2.59 -13.90 -1.15
CA PHE A 95 2.66 -12.52 -0.72
C PHE A 95 3.80 -12.31 0.26
N ASP A 96 4.62 -11.29 0.03
CA ASP A 96 5.69 -10.89 0.95
C ASP A 96 5.15 -10.05 2.11
N ARG A 97 4.10 -9.26 1.85
CA ARG A 97 3.46 -8.37 2.83
C ARG A 97 1.94 -8.50 2.76
N VAL A 98 1.33 -8.68 3.92
CA VAL A 98 -0.13 -8.71 4.06
C VAL A 98 -0.56 -7.62 5.03
N TRP A 99 -1.53 -6.81 4.63
CA TRP A 99 -2.08 -5.74 5.44
C TRP A 99 -3.60 -5.85 5.52
N VAL A 100 -4.13 -5.53 6.69
CA VAL A 100 -5.57 -5.38 6.92
C VAL A 100 -5.86 -3.93 7.27
N VAL A 101 -6.95 -3.40 6.71
CA VAL A 101 -7.35 -2.00 6.87
C VAL A 101 -8.77 -1.97 7.42
N PHE A 102 -8.97 -1.36 8.59
CA PHE A 102 -10.27 -1.33 9.27
C PHE A 102 -10.39 -0.16 10.25
N ASP A 103 -11.63 0.21 10.52
CA ASP A 103 -12.00 1.27 11.45
C ASP A 103 -12.42 0.71 12.80
N LYS A 104 -12.32 1.55 13.85
CA LYS A 104 -12.83 1.15 15.19
C LYS A 104 -14.35 1.01 15.19
N ASP A 105 -15.08 1.93 14.57
CA ASP A 105 -16.54 1.98 14.60
C ASP A 105 -17.15 1.55 15.95
N GLY A 106 -18.23 0.77 15.93
CA GLY A 106 -18.88 0.17 17.10
C GLY A 106 -18.33 -1.19 17.56
N PHE A 107 -17.28 -1.70 16.91
CA PHE A 107 -16.76 -3.05 17.18
C PHE A 107 -16.08 -3.17 18.55
N GLN A 108 -16.47 -4.21 19.30
CA GLN A 108 -15.91 -4.49 20.63
C GLN A 108 -14.61 -5.32 20.56
N ASP A 109 -14.39 -6.02 19.46
CA ASP A 109 -13.26 -6.93 19.22
C ASP A 109 -12.07 -6.25 18.50
N PHE A 110 -12.03 -4.90 18.46
CA PHE A 110 -11.01 -4.12 17.79
C PHE A 110 -9.58 -4.43 18.27
N ASN A 111 -9.34 -4.45 19.59
CA ASN A 111 -8.03 -4.81 20.15
C ASN A 111 -7.66 -6.26 19.82
N GLN A 112 -8.64 -7.17 19.81
CA GLN A 112 -8.44 -8.57 19.46
C GLN A 112 -8.04 -8.71 17.99
N ALA A 113 -8.67 -7.96 17.08
CA ALA A 113 -8.32 -7.95 15.67
C ALA A 113 -6.88 -7.51 15.44
N ILE A 114 -6.43 -6.43 16.10
CA ILE A 114 -5.04 -5.95 16.01
C ILE A 114 -4.06 -7.01 16.49
N THR A 115 -4.34 -7.64 17.62
CA THR A 115 -3.49 -8.71 18.17
C THR A 115 -3.44 -9.91 17.21
N MET A 116 -4.60 -10.35 16.73
CA MET A 116 -4.68 -11.47 15.79
C MET A 116 -3.95 -11.20 14.46
N ALA A 117 -4.06 -9.99 13.92
CA ALA A 117 -3.29 -9.60 12.73
C ALA A 117 -1.77 -9.69 12.99
N LYS A 118 -1.32 -9.16 14.12
CA LYS A 118 0.09 -9.22 14.55
C LYS A 118 0.59 -10.66 14.69
N ASP A 119 -0.20 -11.54 15.32
CA ASP A 119 0.17 -12.95 15.53
C ASP A 119 0.30 -13.72 14.20
N LEU A 120 -0.44 -13.32 13.18
CA LEU A 120 -0.33 -13.84 11.82
C LEU A 120 0.78 -13.20 10.99
N GLY A 121 1.52 -12.24 11.53
CA GLY A 121 2.55 -11.47 10.82
C GLY A 121 1.97 -10.47 9.83
N TYR A 122 0.70 -10.08 9.97
CA TYR A 122 0.05 -9.08 9.13
C TYR A 122 0.24 -7.68 9.72
N GLY A 123 0.43 -6.69 8.84
CA GLY A 123 0.29 -5.30 9.21
C GLY A 123 -1.18 -4.94 9.43
N SER A 124 -1.47 -3.99 10.31
CA SER A 124 -2.82 -3.47 10.52
C SER A 124 -2.82 -1.96 10.40
N ALA A 125 -3.51 -1.44 9.39
CA ALA A 125 -3.70 -0.01 9.13
C ALA A 125 -5.08 0.42 9.64
N TRP A 126 -5.24 0.40 10.95
CA TRP A 126 -6.48 0.77 11.60
C TRP A 126 -6.59 2.28 11.82
N SER A 127 -7.84 2.77 11.92
CA SER A 127 -8.16 4.14 12.30
C SER A 127 -9.22 4.15 13.42
N ASN A 128 -9.07 5.09 14.36
CA ASN A 128 -10.06 5.39 15.38
C ASN A 128 -10.41 6.88 15.29
N GLU A 129 -11.59 7.24 14.88
CA GLU A 129 -12.82 6.46 14.69
C GLU A 129 -13.01 5.97 13.24
N ALA A 130 -12.43 6.65 12.22
CA ALA A 130 -12.70 6.41 10.82
C ALA A 130 -11.48 6.68 9.94
N PHE A 131 -11.41 6.06 8.76
CA PHE A 131 -10.34 6.22 7.78
C PHE A 131 -10.17 7.68 7.33
N GLU A 132 -11.24 8.47 7.34
CA GLU A 132 -11.24 9.89 7.03
C GLU A 132 -10.35 10.72 7.96
N LEU A 133 -10.00 10.23 9.16
CA LEU A 133 -8.96 10.85 10.00
C LEU A 133 -7.65 11.00 9.21
N TRP A 134 -7.23 9.99 8.46
CA TRP A 134 -6.03 10.05 7.63
C TRP A 134 -6.09 11.21 6.63
N TYR A 135 -7.24 11.42 5.99
CA TYR A 135 -7.43 12.54 5.06
C TYR A 135 -7.31 13.91 5.76
N CYS A 136 -7.93 14.05 6.92
CA CYS A 136 -7.86 15.28 7.70
C CYS A 136 -6.43 15.64 8.11
N LEU A 137 -5.60 14.63 8.44
CA LEU A 137 -4.22 14.85 8.87
C LEU A 137 -3.32 15.47 7.78
N HIS A 138 -3.72 15.41 6.50
CA HIS A 138 -3.05 16.12 5.40
C HIS A 138 -3.19 17.64 5.48
N PHE A 139 -4.16 18.14 6.25
CA PHE A 139 -4.48 19.57 6.34
C PHE A 139 -4.25 20.13 7.72
N ALA A 140 -4.48 19.35 8.78
CA ALA A 140 -4.37 19.83 10.15
C ALA A 140 -4.03 18.71 11.15
N TYR A 141 -3.37 19.08 12.23
CA TYR A 141 -3.19 18.20 13.39
C TYR A 141 -4.49 18.14 14.21
N LEU A 142 -5.00 16.95 14.44
CA LEU A 142 -6.20 16.69 15.22
C LEU A 142 -5.85 15.82 16.43
N ASN A 143 -6.05 16.33 17.62
CA ASN A 143 -5.77 15.62 18.88
C ASN A 143 -7.00 15.47 19.77
N THR A 144 -8.18 15.78 19.26
CA THR A 144 -9.44 15.69 19.97
C THR A 144 -10.33 14.63 19.31
N ALA A 145 -10.89 13.74 20.12
CA ALA A 145 -11.86 12.76 19.65
C ALA A 145 -13.11 13.47 19.11
N ILE A 146 -13.43 13.23 17.86
CA ILE A 146 -14.59 13.80 17.18
C ILE A 146 -15.34 12.70 16.43
N LYS A 147 -16.64 12.92 16.18
CA LYS A 147 -17.46 11.96 15.43
C LYS A 147 -17.06 11.95 13.95
N ARG A 148 -17.27 10.81 13.28
CA ARG A 148 -17.02 10.62 11.84
C ARG A 148 -17.57 11.75 10.97
N SER A 149 -18.80 12.25 11.26
CA SER A 149 -19.41 13.36 10.52
C SER A 149 -18.58 14.64 10.54
N ALA A 150 -17.83 14.89 11.62
CA ALA A 150 -16.97 16.07 11.71
C ALA A 150 -15.74 15.94 10.79
N TYR A 151 -15.19 14.75 10.57
CA TYR A 151 -14.11 14.55 9.58
C TYR A 151 -14.58 14.92 8.19
N ILE A 152 -15.80 14.51 7.79
CA ILE A 152 -16.40 14.86 6.50
C ILE A 152 -16.44 16.39 6.32
N THR A 153 -17.00 17.09 7.30
CA THR A 153 -17.04 18.57 7.29
C THR A 153 -15.67 19.21 7.19
N MET A 154 -14.67 18.63 7.86
CA MET A 154 -13.28 19.15 7.80
C MET A 154 -12.66 18.96 6.42
N ILE A 155 -12.85 17.80 5.79
CA ILE A 155 -12.37 17.51 4.43
C ILE A 155 -13.02 18.47 3.43
N GLU A 156 -14.35 18.64 3.50
CA GLU A 156 -15.08 19.57 2.66
C GLU A 156 -14.57 21.01 2.80
N ASN A 157 -14.39 21.49 4.05
CA ASN A 157 -13.89 22.84 4.30
C ASN A 157 -12.44 23.01 3.81
N ALA A 158 -11.60 21.99 3.95
CA ALA A 158 -10.22 22.05 3.49
C ALA A 158 -10.10 22.07 1.96
N LEU A 159 -11.00 21.39 1.25
CA LEU A 159 -10.98 21.28 -0.21
C LEU A 159 -11.84 22.32 -0.92
N LYS A 160 -12.96 22.75 -0.33
CA LYS A 160 -13.91 23.70 -0.92
C LYS A 160 -13.28 25.04 -1.30
N ASN A 161 -12.25 25.48 -0.57
CA ASN A 161 -11.58 26.75 -0.81
C ASN A 161 -10.38 26.62 -1.77
N LYS A 162 -10.20 25.47 -2.40
CA LYS A 162 -9.09 25.23 -3.34
C LYS A 162 -9.50 25.55 -4.78
N PRO A 163 -8.57 26.05 -5.61
CA PRO A 163 -8.89 26.37 -7.01
C PRO A 163 -9.56 25.22 -7.76
N GLY A 164 -10.73 25.49 -8.36
CA GLY A 164 -11.49 24.49 -9.10
C GLY A 164 -12.40 23.59 -8.25
N ASN A 165 -12.46 23.80 -6.92
CA ASN A 165 -13.24 22.97 -5.99
C ASN A 165 -14.30 23.77 -5.20
N ASN A 166 -14.73 24.92 -5.69
CA ASN A 166 -15.63 25.86 -4.96
C ASN A 166 -16.94 25.22 -4.42
N ASN A 167 -17.39 24.14 -5.03
CA ASN A 167 -18.60 23.39 -4.63
C ASN A 167 -18.28 21.96 -4.21
N PHE A 168 -17.06 21.69 -3.75
CA PHE A 168 -16.66 20.34 -3.35
C PHE A 168 -17.54 19.84 -2.21
N THR A 169 -18.09 18.66 -2.39
CA THR A 169 -18.81 17.88 -1.37
C THR A 169 -18.16 16.51 -1.31
N TYR A 170 -17.79 16.08 -0.12
CA TYR A 170 -17.19 14.77 0.07
C TYR A 170 -18.26 13.68 0.04
N THR A 171 -18.07 12.70 -0.82
CA THR A 171 -18.87 11.47 -0.83
C THR A 171 -18.00 10.31 -0.40
N LYS A 172 -18.52 9.48 0.52
CA LYS A 172 -17.80 8.27 0.98
C LYS A 172 -17.46 7.38 -0.22
N GLY A 173 -16.19 7.05 -0.38
CA GLY A 173 -15.69 6.31 -1.53
C GLY A 173 -15.51 7.17 -2.78
N ASP A 174 -15.24 8.46 -2.64
CA ASP A 174 -14.85 9.32 -3.75
C ASP A 174 -13.53 8.83 -4.36
N PRO A 175 -13.53 8.38 -5.64
CA PRO A 175 -12.33 7.84 -6.29
C PRO A 175 -11.25 8.91 -6.54
N ASP A 176 -11.62 10.19 -6.55
CA ASP A 176 -10.71 11.31 -6.78
C ASP A 176 -10.02 11.81 -5.51
N ILE A 177 -10.42 11.33 -4.32
CA ILE A 177 -9.93 11.87 -3.05
C ILE A 177 -8.41 11.79 -2.93
N TYR A 178 -7.79 10.68 -3.33
CA TYR A 178 -6.32 10.55 -3.31
C TYR A 178 -5.64 11.65 -4.13
N ARG A 179 -6.13 11.91 -5.34
CA ARG A 179 -5.60 12.96 -6.23
C ARG A 179 -5.75 14.35 -5.62
N LEU A 180 -6.87 14.62 -4.95
CA LEU A 180 -7.11 15.88 -4.25
C LEU A 180 -6.17 16.06 -3.05
N LEU A 181 -5.93 15.00 -2.27
CA LEU A 181 -4.97 15.01 -1.16
C LEU A 181 -3.53 15.23 -1.66
N GLN A 182 -3.12 14.59 -2.78
CA GLN A 182 -1.81 14.82 -3.39
C GLN A 182 -1.65 16.25 -3.88
N LYS A 183 -2.71 16.85 -4.43
CA LYS A 183 -2.65 18.20 -5.00
C LYS A 183 -2.71 19.31 -3.94
N TYR A 184 -3.48 19.13 -2.89
CA TYR A 184 -3.84 20.20 -1.96
C TYR A 184 -3.49 19.93 -0.50
N GLY A 185 -3.17 18.69 -0.14
CA GLY A 185 -2.73 18.27 1.19
C GLY A 185 -1.22 18.17 1.29
N ASP A 186 -0.75 17.76 2.46
CA ASP A 186 0.67 17.47 2.72
C ASP A 186 0.79 16.10 3.39
N GLU A 187 1.19 15.09 2.62
CA GLU A 187 1.34 13.71 3.10
C GLU A 187 2.46 13.59 4.15
N ASN A 188 3.55 14.34 4.00
CA ASN A 188 4.64 14.31 4.98
C ASN A 188 4.19 14.85 6.33
N MET A 189 3.36 15.91 6.32
CA MET A 189 2.73 16.42 7.54
C MET A 189 1.72 15.42 8.10
N ALA A 190 0.91 14.77 7.26
CA ALA A 190 -0.02 13.73 7.70
C ALA A 190 0.70 12.58 8.44
N LYS A 191 1.83 12.10 7.90
CA LYS A 191 2.69 11.08 8.55
C LYS A 191 3.20 11.55 9.92
N LYS A 192 3.69 12.80 10.02
CA LYS A 192 4.14 13.39 11.29
C LYS A 192 3.00 13.54 12.29
N HIS A 193 1.81 13.95 11.84
CA HIS A 193 0.63 14.08 12.67
C HIS A 193 0.17 12.72 13.21
N ALA A 194 0.11 11.69 12.35
CA ALA A 194 -0.23 10.32 12.76
C ALA A 194 0.78 9.76 13.78
N GLU A 195 2.07 9.97 13.57
CA GLU A 195 3.10 9.58 14.53
C GLU A 195 2.96 10.31 15.87
N LYS A 196 2.69 11.61 15.84
CA LYS A 196 2.48 12.41 17.05
C LYS A 196 1.25 11.94 17.83
N LEU A 197 0.15 11.57 17.14
CA LEU A 197 -1.03 11.00 17.78
C LEU A 197 -0.68 9.68 18.48
N ARG A 198 0.00 8.77 17.85
CA ARG A 198 0.41 7.49 18.46
C ARG A 198 1.28 7.67 19.68
N LYS A 199 2.20 8.66 19.67
CA LYS A 199 3.08 8.96 20.81
C LYS A 199 2.34 9.54 22.02
N SER A 200 1.11 10.02 21.87
CA SER A 200 0.29 10.48 23.00
C SER A 200 -0.34 9.34 23.81
N PHE A 201 -0.26 8.11 23.32
CA PHE A 201 -0.78 6.93 24.00
C PHE A 201 0.37 6.00 24.38
N ASN A 202 0.33 5.47 25.61
CA ASN A 202 1.41 4.65 26.20
C ASN A 202 0.94 3.25 26.62
N ASN A 203 -0.20 2.79 26.11
CA ASN A 203 -0.79 1.51 26.45
C ASN A 203 -1.24 0.74 25.20
N THR A 204 -1.72 -0.50 25.38
CA THR A 204 -2.16 -1.38 24.29
C THR A 204 -3.69 -1.45 24.14
N ASN A 205 -4.43 -0.59 24.84
CA ASN A 205 -5.86 -0.46 24.62
C ASN A 205 -6.15 0.44 23.41
N TYR A 206 -5.85 -0.04 22.22
CA TYR A 206 -5.97 0.70 20.96
C TYR A 206 -7.39 1.22 20.72
N ALA A 207 -8.41 0.53 21.23
CA ALA A 207 -9.80 1.00 21.15
C ALA A 207 -10.04 2.33 21.87
N ALA A 208 -9.19 2.69 22.84
CA ALA A 208 -9.24 3.96 23.57
C ALA A 208 -8.34 5.05 22.93
N HIS A 209 -7.52 4.70 21.95
CA HIS A 209 -6.67 5.66 21.23
C HIS A 209 -7.49 6.44 20.21
N ASN A 210 -8.14 7.52 20.62
CA ASN A 210 -9.01 8.33 19.77
C ASN A 210 -8.69 9.83 19.92
N PRO A 211 -8.27 10.55 18.83
CA PRO A 211 -8.03 10.03 17.48
C PRO A 211 -6.67 9.34 17.33
N CYS A 212 -6.60 8.29 16.51
CA CYS A 212 -5.34 7.63 16.17
C CYS A 212 -5.47 6.84 14.86
N THR A 213 -4.37 6.72 14.10
CA THR A 213 -4.34 5.92 12.87
C THR A 213 -2.97 5.28 12.65
N MET A 214 -2.97 4.15 11.94
CA MET A 214 -1.79 3.43 11.45
C MET A 214 -1.69 3.41 9.92
N VAL A 215 -2.54 4.15 9.22
CA VAL A 215 -2.59 4.18 7.75
C VAL A 215 -1.26 4.66 7.16
N ASP A 216 -0.59 5.62 7.81
CA ASP A 216 0.73 6.11 7.38
C ASP A 216 1.79 5.01 7.29
N LYS A 217 1.67 3.94 8.09
CA LYS A 217 2.63 2.82 8.05
C LYS A 217 2.49 2.00 6.78
N LEU A 218 1.25 1.72 6.36
CA LEU A 218 0.99 1.04 5.09
C LEU A 218 1.40 1.94 3.91
N VAL A 219 1.07 3.24 3.96
CA VAL A 219 1.48 4.20 2.93
C VAL A 219 3.01 4.23 2.79
N ASP A 220 3.75 4.27 3.90
CA ASP A 220 5.22 4.26 3.88
C ASP A 220 5.80 2.97 3.29
N GLU A 221 5.25 1.79 3.64
CA GLU A 221 5.68 0.52 3.05
C GLU A 221 5.40 0.45 1.54
N LEU A 222 4.24 0.93 1.09
CA LEU A 222 3.89 0.96 -0.33
C LEU A 222 4.78 1.91 -1.14
N GLN A 223 5.25 2.98 -0.55
CA GLN A 223 6.15 3.95 -1.19
C GLN A 223 7.61 3.50 -1.19
N HIS A 224 7.99 2.64 -0.24
CA HIS A 224 9.35 2.14 -0.05
C HIS A 224 9.41 0.61 -0.07
N PRO A 225 8.88 -0.06 -1.11
CA PRO A 225 8.82 -1.53 -1.17
C PRO A 225 10.21 -2.17 -1.20
N GLU A 226 11.24 -1.45 -1.66
CA GLU A 226 12.63 -1.92 -1.72
C GLU A 226 13.18 -2.38 -0.36
N ARG A 227 12.64 -1.85 0.75
CA ARG A 227 13.03 -2.24 2.11
C ARG A 227 12.69 -3.70 2.43
N PHE A 228 11.79 -4.31 1.66
CA PHE A 228 11.31 -5.68 1.83
C PHE A 228 11.85 -6.63 0.75
N LEU A 229 12.67 -6.14 -0.17
CA LEU A 229 13.44 -7.00 -1.04
C LEU A 229 14.45 -7.74 -0.16
N ARG A 230 14.23 -9.06 0.04
CA ARG A 230 15.22 -9.88 0.72
C ARG A 230 16.51 -9.78 -0.08
N THR A 231 17.56 -9.22 0.51
CA THR A 231 18.92 -9.39 0.00
C THR A 231 19.18 -10.89 0.01
N THR A 232 19.27 -11.48 -1.17
CA THR A 232 19.76 -12.87 -1.29
C THR A 232 21.19 -12.86 -0.75
N PRO A 233 21.52 -13.74 0.20
CA PRO A 233 22.89 -13.84 0.72
C PRO A 233 23.87 -14.23 -0.38
#